data_2cfb284162f5904c3aece1b617fbcf0f
#
_entry.id   2cfb284162f5904c3aece1b617fbcf0f
#
_cell.length_a   1.000
_cell.length_b   1.000
_cell.length_c   1.000
_cell.angle_alpha   90.00
_cell.angle_beta   90.00
_cell.angle_gamma   90.00
#
_symmetry.space_group_name_H-M   'P 1'
#
loop_
_entity.id
_entity.type
_entity.pdbx_description
1 polymer ?
#
loop_
_entity_poly.entity_id
_entity_poly.type
_entity_poly.pdbx_seq_one_letter_code
_entity_poly.pdbx_strand_id
1 'polypeptide(L)'
;MRAGARGPSFAPPQRSLLGEILDWMLAPLFLLWPMSVAITYVVAQNIANVPYDRALANNLHVLTRQVHAQDGRAVLRMTDPAREVLRADETDSVFWLALGSRGEYLGGDRALPLPASVGQPRPGEVQYEDDTLRGFGIRLAYTWVDLNLPNTQPALLIVAETVEKRTQLANDIIKGVIIPQFVVLPIAVLLVWFGLSRGVAPLNALQQRLRARRPDDLSPIDERAAPSEIAPLVAAMNDLLDRLSANVQAQRRFVADAAHQLKTPLAGLRTQAELALRDASPEEMQSSLRQLVTGLSLIHISEPTRRRGIS
;
A
#
# COMPACT_ATOMS: atom_id res chain seq x y z
N MET A 1 14.89 -31.03 44.89
CA MET A 1 13.68 -30.91 44.05
C MET A 1 13.47 -29.45 43.71
N ARG A 2 13.85 -29.03 42.51
CA ARG A 2 13.61 -27.66 41.98
C ARG A 2 12.53 -27.75 40.93
N ALA A 3 11.36 -27.23 41.23
CA ALA A 3 10.26 -27.08 40.29
C ALA A 3 10.61 -25.96 39.29
N GLY A 4 10.83 -26.32 38.03
CA GLY A 4 11.03 -25.37 36.94
C GLY A 4 9.71 -24.71 36.57
N ALA A 5 9.57 -23.44 36.90
CA ALA A 5 8.50 -22.58 36.40
C ALA A 5 8.65 -22.43 34.88
N ARG A 6 7.74 -23.04 34.12
CA ARG A 6 7.58 -22.74 32.69
C ARG A 6 7.00 -21.35 32.57
N GLY A 7 7.79 -20.39 32.09
CA GLY A 7 7.33 -19.06 31.72
C GLY A 7 6.23 -19.13 30.64
N PRO A 8 5.36 -18.10 30.55
CA PRO A 8 4.30 -18.06 29.56
C PRO A 8 4.92 -18.06 28.16
N SER A 9 4.59 -19.06 27.36
CA SER A 9 4.94 -19.11 25.94
C SER A 9 4.14 -18.02 25.25
N PHE A 10 4.79 -16.92 24.86
CA PHE A 10 4.24 -15.93 23.94
C PHE A 10 4.10 -16.58 22.56
N ALA A 11 2.93 -17.14 22.30
CA ALA A 11 2.55 -17.47 20.93
C ALA A 11 2.47 -16.14 20.14
N PRO A 12 3.11 -16.01 18.97
CA PRO A 12 2.99 -14.80 18.17
C PRO A 12 1.51 -14.54 17.84
N PRO A 13 1.06 -13.27 17.90
CA PRO A 13 -0.33 -12.94 17.60
C PRO A 13 -0.65 -13.45 16.19
N GLN A 14 -1.69 -14.25 16.06
CA GLN A 14 -2.17 -14.74 14.76
C GLN A 14 -2.59 -13.52 13.95
N ARG A 15 -1.84 -13.21 12.88
CA ARG A 15 -2.16 -12.12 11.95
C ARG A 15 -3.49 -12.44 11.28
N SER A 16 -4.44 -11.51 11.32
CA SER A 16 -5.69 -11.68 10.60
C SER A 16 -5.44 -11.54 9.10
N LEU A 17 -6.00 -12.44 8.28
CA LEU A 17 -5.94 -12.34 6.81
C LEU A 17 -6.36 -10.96 6.30
N LEU A 18 -7.39 -10.38 6.92
CA LEU A 18 -7.88 -9.03 6.60
C LEU A 18 -6.79 -7.99 6.85
N GLY A 19 -6.07 -8.06 7.98
CA GLY A 19 -4.97 -7.15 8.28
C GLY A 19 -3.83 -7.28 7.27
N GLU A 20 -3.45 -8.50 6.93
CA GLU A 20 -2.36 -8.75 5.98
C GLU A 20 -2.69 -8.26 4.56
N ILE A 21 -3.91 -8.50 4.07
CA ILE A 21 -4.35 -7.98 2.76
C ILE A 21 -4.42 -6.44 2.79
N LEU A 22 -4.90 -5.87 3.89
CA LEU A 22 -4.98 -4.42 4.05
C LEU A 22 -3.58 -3.78 4.04
N ASP A 23 -2.62 -4.36 4.75
CA ASP A 23 -1.23 -3.90 4.76
C ASP A 23 -0.62 -3.93 3.35
N TRP A 24 -0.81 -5.02 2.60
CA TRP A 24 -0.34 -5.15 1.22
C TRP A 24 -1.00 -4.16 0.26
N MET A 25 -2.26 -3.80 0.47
CA MET A 25 -2.96 -2.80 -0.35
C MET A 25 -2.61 -1.37 0.05
N LEU A 26 -2.40 -1.09 1.34
CA LEU A 26 -2.10 0.24 1.83
C LEU A 26 -0.61 0.61 1.67
N ALA A 27 0.31 -0.35 1.75
CA ALA A 27 1.75 -0.08 1.63
C ALA A 27 2.13 0.67 0.34
N PRO A 28 1.71 0.26 -0.88
CA PRO A 28 1.97 1.02 -2.09
C PRO A 28 1.30 2.39 -2.09
N LEU A 29 0.11 2.51 -1.49
CA LEU A 29 -0.61 3.78 -1.41
C LEU A 29 0.14 4.80 -0.54
N PHE A 30 0.67 4.37 0.61
CA PHE A 30 1.50 5.20 1.48
C PHE A 30 2.83 5.61 0.84
N LEU A 31 3.36 4.83 -0.09
CA LEU A 31 4.58 5.17 -0.82
C LEU A 31 4.30 6.10 -2.00
N LEU A 32 3.23 5.84 -2.75
CA LEU A 32 2.88 6.62 -3.94
C LEU A 32 2.35 8.01 -3.60
N TRP A 33 1.66 8.17 -2.48
CA TRP A 33 1.09 9.47 -2.10
C TRP A 33 2.14 10.56 -1.85
N PRO A 34 3.16 10.39 -0.99
CA PRO A 34 4.20 11.42 -0.81
C PRO A 34 5.00 11.66 -2.09
N MET A 35 5.21 10.61 -2.91
CA MET A 35 5.83 10.77 -4.22
C MET A 35 4.97 11.65 -5.15
N SER A 36 3.66 11.44 -5.18
CA SER A 36 2.72 12.28 -5.94
C SER A 36 2.75 13.74 -5.47
N VAL A 37 2.78 13.99 -4.16
CA VAL A 37 2.90 15.34 -3.59
C VAL A 37 4.22 15.99 -3.99
N ALA A 38 5.33 15.26 -3.91
CA ALA A 38 6.64 15.77 -4.31
C ALA A 38 6.71 16.12 -5.80
N ILE A 39 6.20 15.24 -6.66
CA ILE A 39 6.12 15.49 -8.11
C ILE A 39 5.24 16.71 -8.38
N THR A 40 4.07 16.81 -7.77
CA THR A 40 3.16 17.94 -7.92
C THR A 40 3.84 19.25 -7.53
N TYR A 41 4.59 19.27 -6.43
CA TYR A 41 5.32 20.43 -5.97
C TYR A 41 6.36 20.89 -7.02
N VAL A 42 7.20 19.98 -7.50
CA VAL A 42 8.23 20.30 -8.52
C VAL A 42 7.60 20.76 -9.83
N VAL A 43 6.54 20.09 -10.28
CA VAL A 43 5.83 20.45 -11.52
C VAL A 43 5.15 21.82 -11.40
N ALA A 44 4.51 22.10 -10.27
CA ALA A 44 3.87 23.40 -10.03
C ALA A 44 4.88 24.55 -10.08
N GLN A 45 6.04 24.37 -9.45
CA GLN A 45 7.14 25.34 -9.50
C GLN A 45 7.62 25.58 -10.93
N ASN A 46 7.83 24.51 -11.70
CA ASN A 46 8.28 24.63 -13.09
C ASN A 46 7.22 25.30 -13.99
N ILE A 47 5.96 24.91 -13.84
CA ILE A 47 4.85 25.53 -14.61
C ILE A 47 4.71 27.00 -14.27
N ALA A 48 4.83 27.37 -13.00
CA ALA A 48 4.76 28.77 -12.57
C ALA A 48 5.94 29.60 -13.11
N ASN A 49 7.14 29.04 -13.21
CA ASN A 49 8.33 29.79 -13.61
C ASN A 49 8.40 30.11 -15.12
N VAL A 50 7.98 29.18 -15.97
CA VAL A 50 8.16 29.31 -17.45
C VAL A 50 7.53 30.57 -18.05
N PRO A 51 6.25 30.95 -17.77
CA PRO A 51 5.65 32.13 -18.37
C PRO A 51 6.32 33.42 -17.91
N TYR A 52 6.74 33.52 -16.67
CA TYR A 52 7.40 34.68 -16.12
C TYR A 52 8.83 34.87 -16.66
N ASP A 53 9.61 33.81 -16.80
CA ASP A 53 10.94 33.89 -17.41
C ASP A 53 10.84 34.31 -18.88
N ARG A 54 9.78 33.88 -19.59
CA ARG A 54 9.50 34.38 -20.96
C ARG A 54 9.13 35.90 -20.99
N ALA A 55 8.30 36.31 -20.03
CA ALA A 55 7.93 37.73 -19.92
C ALA A 55 9.16 38.62 -19.62
N LEU A 56 10.01 38.19 -18.68
CA LEU A 56 11.29 38.87 -18.40
C LEU A 56 12.19 38.92 -19.62
N ALA A 57 12.34 37.82 -20.38
CA ALA A 57 13.12 37.81 -21.62
C ALA A 57 12.55 38.79 -22.66
N ASN A 58 11.23 38.87 -22.82
CA ASN A 58 10.58 39.79 -23.72
C ASN A 58 10.85 41.25 -23.31
N ASN A 59 10.71 41.58 -22.01
CA ASN A 59 10.99 42.89 -21.47
C ASN A 59 12.47 43.28 -21.67
N LEU A 60 13.38 42.30 -21.49
CA LEU A 60 14.80 42.50 -21.74
C LEU A 60 15.08 42.73 -23.22
N HIS A 61 14.43 42.02 -24.14
CA HIS A 61 14.53 42.29 -25.57
C HIS A 61 14.01 43.69 -25.97
N VAL A 62 12.92 44.13 -25.34
CA VAL A 62 12.45 45.53 -25.54
C VAL A 62 13.52 46.52 -25.12
N LEU A 63 14.13 46.32 -23.93
CA LEU A 63 15.21 47.20 -23.44
C LEU A 63 16.44 47.14 -24.35
N THR A 64 16.82 45.96 -24.84
CA THR A 64 17.95 45.79 -25.78
C THR A 64 17.81 46.66 -27.03
N ARG A 65 16.60 46.76 -27.57
CA ARG A 65 16.31 47.58 -28.76
C ARG A 65 16.38 49.08 -28.52
N GLN A 66 16.43 49.52 -27.24
CA GLN A 66 16.52 50.96 -26.89
C GLN A 66 17.97 51.44 -26.72
N VAL A 67 18.94 50.54 -26.67
CA VAL A 67 20.37 50.86 -26.49
C VAL A 67 21.07 50.85 -27.86
N HIS A 68 21.68 51.96 -28.16
CA HIS A 68 22.38 52.17 -29.47
C HIS A 68 23.75 52.77 -29.25
N ALA A 69 24.63 52.58 -30.23
CA ALA A 69 25.89 53.29 -30.31
C ALA A 69 25.68 54.66 -31.02
N GLN A 70 26.04 55.75 -30.37
CA GLN A 70 26.02 57.09 -30.94
C GLN A 70 27.28 57.83 -30.50
N ASP A 71 28.00 58.43 -31.45
CA ASP A 71 29.21 59.22 -31.22
C ASP A 71 30.28 58.47 -30.38
N GLY A 72 30.43 57.15 -30.63
CA GLY A 72 31.40 56.34 -29.89
C GLY A 72 31.04 56.02 -28.42
N ARG A 73 29.79 56.20 -28.05
CA ARG A 73 29.25 55.95 -26.71
C ARG A 73 27.95 55.14 -26.80
N ALA A 74 27.65 54.38 -25.73
CA ALA A 74 26.35 53.75 -25.57
C ALA A 74 25.32 54.82 -25.12
N VAL A 75 24.18 54.89 -25.81
CA VAL A 75 23.08 55.80 -25.51
C VAL A 75 21.78 55.04 -25.41
N LEU A 76 21.01 55.29 -24.36
CA LEU A 76 19.68 54.74 -24.16
C LEU A 76 18.65 55.75 -24.70
N ARG A 77 17.87 55.34 -25.72
CA ARG A 77 16.73 56.09 -26.26
C ARG A 77 15.43 55.38 -25.93
N MET A 78 14.87 55.70 -24.79
CA MET A 78 13.61 55.09 -24.33
C MET A 78 12.43 55.72 -25.08
N THR A 79 11.77 54.90 -25.92
CA THR A 79 10.50 55.32 -26.57
C THR A 79 9.33 55.18 -25.60
N ASP A 80 8.23 55.94 -25.84
CA ASP A 80 7.06 55.85 -24.95
C ASP A 80 6.43 54.44 -24.88
N PRO A 81 6.30 53.68 -25.98
CA PRO A 81 5.84 52.30 -25.90
C PRO A 81 6.78 51.39 -25.09
N ALA A 82 8.10 51.56 -25.22
CA ALA A 82 9.06 50.78 -24.44
C ALA A 82 8.99 51.11 -22.95
N ARG A 83 8.75 52.41 -22.61
CA ARG A 83 8.56 52.86 -21.24
C ARG A 83 7.29 52.29 -20.62
N GLU A 84 6.21 52.13 -21.40
CA GLU A 84 4.96 51.56 -20.97
C GLU A 84 5.07 50.06 -20.69
N VAL A 85 5.75 49.26 -21.56
CA VAL A 85 6.03 47.85 -21.36
C VAL A 85 6.89 47.61 -20.10
N LEU A 86 7.85 48.52 -19.83
CA LEU A 86 8.72 48.40 -18.65
C LEU A 86 8.15 49.09 -17.40
N ARG A 87 6.90 49.58 -17.44
CA ARG A 87 6.20 50.01 -16.23
C ARG A 87 5.72 48.81 -15.42
N ALA A 88 5.71 49.01 -14.11
CA ALA A 88 5.13 48.04 -13.18
C ALA A 88 3.66 47.75 -13.53
N ASP A 89 3.28 46.52 -13.54
CA ASP A 89 1.89 46.07 -13.51
C ASP A 89 1.31 46.29 -12.10
N GLU A 90 -0.02 46.27 -11.94
CA GLU A 90 -0.68 46.58 -10.66
C GLU A 90 -0.22 45.76 -9.46
N THR A 91 0.36 44.59 -9.68
CA THR A 91 0.71 43.62 -8.64
C THR A 91 2.22 43.34 -8.53
N ASP A 92 2.98 43.33 -9.65
CA ASP A 92 4.43 43.12 -9.64
C ASP A 92 5.16 44.37 -10.10
N SER A 93 6.25 44.72 -9.40
CA SER A 93 7.12 45.81 -9.76
C SER A 93 8.20 45.30 -10.72
N VAL A 94 8.21 45.85 -11.94
CA VAL A 94 9.27 45.61 -12.91
C VAL A 94 10.35 46.67 -12.72
N PHE A 95 11.56 46.22 -12.52
CA PHE A 95 12.75 47.05 -12.40
C PHE A 95 13.67 46.80 -13.58
N TRP A 96 14.40 47.80 -14.02
CA TRP A 96 15.39 47.62 -15.06
C TRP A 96 16.62 48.49 -14.81
N LEU A 97 17.78 48.07 -15.33
CA LEU A 97 19.03 48.77 -15.27
C LEU A 97 19.78 48.58 -16.59
N ALA A 98 20.28 49.68 -17.12
CA ALA A 98 21.13 49.67 -18.29
C ALA A 98 22.49 50.32 -17.96
N LEU A 99 23.55 49.56 -18.17
CA LEU A 99 24.93 50.01 -18.06
C LEU A 99 25.59 49.97 -19.44
N GLY A 100 26.29 51.00 -19.80
CA GLY A 100 26.97 51.10 -21.07
C GLY A 100 28.28 50.33 -21.14
N SER A 101 28.96 50.46 -22.27
CA SER A 101 30.14 49.69 -22.60
C SER A 101 31.39 49.96 -21.76
N ARG A 102 31.36 51.00 -20.93
CA ARG A 102 32.43 51.35 -19.96
C ARG A 102 31.91 51.28 -18.52
N GLY A 103 30.76 50.64 -18.29
CA GLY A 103 30.12 50.55 -17.00
C GLY A 103 29.37 51.86 -16.62
N GLU A 104 29.23 52.83 -17.55
CA GLU A 104 28.48 54.05 -17.30
C GLU A 104 26.99 53.75 -17.15
N TYR A 105 26.34 54.44 -16.22
CA TYR A 105 24.90 54.38 -16.02
C TYR A 105 24.14 55.08 -17.15
N LEU A 106 23.33 54.29 -17.87
CA LEU A 106 22.48 54.81 -18.94
C LEU A 106 21.06 55.12 -18.47
N GLY A 107 20.53 54.36 -17.51
CA GLY A 107 19.21 54.58 -16.96
C GLY A 107 18.71 53.38 -16.11
N GLY A 108 17.58 53.58 -15.41
CA GLY A 108 16.93 52.55 -14.64
C GLY A 108 17.08 52.71 -13.12
N ASP A 109 16.89 51.62 -12.37
CA ASP A 109 17.01 51.60 -10.90
C ASP A 109 18.43 51.21 -10.48
N ARG A 110 19.15 52.09 -9.87
CA ARG A 110 20.52 51.90 -9.37
C ARG A 110 20.60 50.93 -8.18
N ALA A 111 19.46 50.64 -7.54
CA ALA A 111 19.42 49.74 -6.40
C ALA A 111 19.40 48.23 -6.85
N LEU A 112 19.22 47.98 -8.16
CA LEU A 112 19.27 46.59 -8.67
C LEU A 112 20.65 45.99 -8.43
N PRO A 113 20.72 44.77 -7.88
CA PRO A 113 21.96 44.04 -7.71
C PRO A 113 22.57 43.69 -9.08
N LEU A 114 23.89 43.70 -9.14
CA LEU A 114 24.59 43.24 -10.34
C LEU A 114 24.69 41.70 -10.27
N PRO A 115 24.51 40.98 -11.40
CA PRO A 115 24.61 39.53 -11.42
C PRO A 115 25.99 39.05 -10.93
N ALA A 116 25.99 37.96 -10.14
CA ALA A 116 27.24 37.39 -9.61
C ALA A 116 28.20 36.94 -10.72
N SER A 117 27.70 36.64 -11.93
CA SER A 117 28.44 36.13 -13.09
C SER A 117 28.99 37.23 -14.02
N VAL A 118 29.13 38.47 -13.56
CA VAL A 118 29.63 39.64 -14.35
C VAL A 118 30.98 39.36 -15.05
N GLY A 119 31.73 38.37 -14.62
CA GLY A 119 33.09 38.11 -15.12
C GLY A 119 33.22 37.43 -16.50
N GLN A 120 32.16 36.93 -17.13
CA GLN A 120 32.18 36.29 -18.43
C GLN A 120 30.98 36.68 -19.30
N PRO A 121 31.03 37.85 -19.97
CA PRO A 121 29.94 38.33 -20.81
C PRO A 121 29.73 37.38 -22.01
N ARG A 122 28.51 36.90 -22.21
CA ARG A 122 28.07 36.19 -23.40
C ARG A 122 27.07 37.03 -24.14
N PRO A 123 27.49 37.79 -25.14
CA PRO A 123 26.61 38.66 -25.88
C PRO A 123 25.44 37.91 -26.55
N GLY A 124 24.22 38.43 -26.35
CA GLY A 124 23.00 37.91 -26.94
C GLY A 124 22.36 36.72 -26.23
N GLU A 125 23.00 36.10 -25.23
CA GLU A 125 22.41 35.07 -24.39
C GLU A 125 21.66 35.71 -23.20
N VAL A 126 20.40 35.31 -22.98
CA VAL A 126 19.63 35.72 -21.81
C VAL A 126 19.95 34.79 -20.65
N GLN A 127 20.41 35.31 -19.55
CA GLN A 127 20.70 34.59 -18.32
C GLN A 127 19.74 35.00 -17.23
N TYR A 128 19.43 34.06 -16.29
CA TYR A 128 18.49 34.28 -15.20
C TYR A 128 19.18 34.02 -13.87
N GLU A 129 18.89 34.89 -12.88
CA GLU A 129 19.40 34.75 -11.53
C GLU A 129 18.33 35.18 -10.51
N ASP A 130 18.31 34.53 -9.33
CA ASP A 130 17.42 34.91 -8.24
C ASP A 130 18.21 35.77 -7.23
N ASP A 131 17.67 36.91 -6.82
CA ASP A 131 18.29 37.81 -5.85
C ASP A 131 17.23 38.51 -5.00
N THR A 132 17.64 39.46 -4.18
CA THR A 132 16.76 40.22 -3.32
C THR A 132 16.94 41.72 -3.56
N LEU A 133 15.84 42.47 -3.70
CA LEU A 133 15.83 43.92 -3.79
C LEU A 133 14.97 44.49 -2.67
N ARG A 134 15.57 45.32 -1.80
CA ARG A 134 14.86 45.98 -0.68
C ARG A 134 14.10 45.01 0.25
N GLY A 135 14.55 43.74 0.37
CA GLY A 135 13.92 42.71 1.17
C GLY A 135 12.87 41.86 0.43
N PHE A 136 12.57 42.18 -0.83
CA PHE A 136 11.71 41.36 -1.69
C PHE A 136 12.55 40.45 -2.58
N GLY A 137 12.11 39.18 -2.71
CA GLY A 137 12.72 38.28 -3.68
C GLY A 137 12.43 38.74 -5.11
N ILE A 138 13.45 38.79 -5.93
CA ILE A 138 13.36 39.19 -7.33
C ILE A 138 13.98 38.13 -8.22
N ARG A 139 13.47 38.01 -9.44
CA ARG A 139 14.08 37.26 -10.53
C ARG A 139 14.67 38.23 -11.53
N LEU A 140 15.97 38.09 -11.82
CA LEU A 140 16.70 38.87 -12.78
C LEU A 140 16.76 38.11 -14.11
N ALA A 141 16.54 38.83 -15.21
CA ALA A 141 16.98 38.43 -16.54
C ALA A 141 18.00 39.45 -17.05
N TYR A 142 19.13 39.02 -17.47
CA TYR A 142 20.17 39.92 -17.96
C TYR A 142 20.84 39.39 -19.21
N THR A 143 21.36 40.33 -20.01
CA THR A 143 22.11 40.02 -21.22
C THR A 143 23.19 41.07 -21.47
N TRP A 144 24.17 40.66 -22.22
CA TRP A 144 25.23 41.51 -22.70
C TRP A 144 24.98 41.89 -24.17
N VAL A 145 25.06 43.17 -24.51
CA VAL A 145 24.84 43.66 -25.86
C VAL A 145 26.13 44.24 -26.40
N ASP A 146 26.62 43.62 -27.48
CA ASP A 146 27.77 44.17 -28.20
C ASP A 146 27.33 45.30 -29.12
N LEU A 147 27.83 46.50 -28.82
CA LEU A 147 27.54 47.70 -29.59
C LEU A 147 28.60 47.96 -30.67
N ASN A 148 29.54 47.02 -30.90
CA ASN A 148 30.63 47.13 -31.85
C ASN A 148 31.48 48.41 -31.69
N LEU A 149 31.61 48.89 -30.46
CA LEU A 149 32.44 50.05 -30.11
C LEU A 149 33.91 49.62 -29.89
N PRO A 150 34.88 50.30 -30.46
CA PRO A 150 36.31 49.91 -30.37
C PRO A 150 36.81 50.02 -28.92
N ASN A 151 37.52 49.00 -28.43
CA ASN A 151 38.13 48.93 -27.11
C ASN A 151 37.14 49.09 -25.91
N THR A 152 35.94 48.57 -26.07
CA THR A 152 34.90 48.59 -24.99
C THR A 152 34.38 47.20 -24.72
N GLN A 153 33.82 47.02 -23.48
CA GLN A 153 33.09 45.80 -23.16
C GLN A 153 31.63 45.88 -23.66
N PRO A 154 30.95 44.77 -23.79
CA PRO A 154 29.53 44.79 -24.11
C PRO A 154 28.73 45.55 -23.03
N ALA A 155 27.65 46.21 -23.41
CA ALA A 155 26.73 46.84 -22.50
C ALA A 155 25.93 45.82 -21.71
N LEU A 156 25.72 45.99 -20.40
CA LEU A 156 24.93 45.12 -19.54
C LEU A 156 23.52 45.67 -19.37
N LEU A 157 22.54 44.86 -19.69
CA LEU A 157 21.12 45.16 -19.52
C LEU A 157 20.50 44.16 -18.55
N ILE A 158 19.77 44.66 -17.59
CA ILE A 158 19.11 43.86 -16.56
C ILE A 158 17.64 44.25 -16.51
N VAL A 159 16.76 43.28 -16.44
CA VAL A 159 15.34 43.46 -16.09
C VAL A 159 15.04 42.52 -14.92
N ALA A 160 14.36 42.98 -13.93
CA ALA A 160 13.97 42.22 -12.75
C ALA A 160 12.48 42.38 -12.47
N GLU A 161 11.90 41.37 -11.89
CA GLU A 161 10.48 41.36 -11.47
C GLU A 161 10.37 40.68 -10.09
N THR A 162 9.47 41.19 -9.25
CA THR A 162 9.19 40.53 -7.97
C THR A 162 8.55 39.14 -8.17
N VAL A 163 8.87 38.20 -7.28
CA VAL A 163 8.41 36.81 -7.43
C VAL A 163 7.04 36.52 -6.78
N GLU A 164 6.31 37.55 -6.37
CA GLU A 164 5.06 37.41 -5.60
C GLU A 164 3.95 36.73 -6.38
N LYS A 165 3.63 37.16 -7.60
CA LYS A 165 2.64 36.51 -8.49
C LYS A 165 3.01 35.08 -8.81
N ARG A 166 4.28 34.85 -9.08
CA ARG A 166 4.84 33.54 -9.37
C ARG A 166 4.61 32.59 -8.19
N THR A 167 4.92 33.03 -6.97
CA THR A 167 4.71 32.28 -5.75
C THR A 167 3.22 32.02 -5.46
N GLN A 168 2.37 33.00 -5.70
CA GLN A 168 0.92 32.87 -5.59
C GLN A 168 0.40 31.82 -6.56
N LEU A 169 0.76 31.89 -7.84
CA LEU A 169 0.36 30.93 -8.85
C LEU A 169 0.82 29.50 -8.51
N ALA A 170 2.08 29.34 -8.08
CA ALA A 170 2.59 28.04 -7.64
C ALA A 170 1.77 27.50 -6.45
N ASN A 171 1.50 28.33 -5.46
CA ASN A 171 0.71 27.97 -4.29
C ASN A 171 -0.75 27.61 -4.66
N ASP A 172 -1.36 28.31 -5.60
CA ASP A 172 -2.72 28.03 -6.05
C ASP A 172 -2.79 26.68 -6.78
N ILE A 173 -1.81 26.37 -7.63
CA ILE A 173 -1.67 25.06 -8.27
C ILE A 173 -1.47 23.97 -7.21
N ILE A 174 -0.56 24.20 -6.26
CA ILE A 174 -0.27 23.25 -5.18
C ILE A 174 -1.53 22.98 -4.36
N LYS A 175 -2.23 24.03 -3.92
CA LYS A 175 -3.48 23.91 -3.16
C LYS A 175 -4.56 23.20 -3.99
N GLY A 176 -4.73 23.56 -5.26
CA GLY A 176 -5.72 22.97 -6.15
C GLY A 176 -5.54 21.48 -6.41
N VAL A 177 -4.31 20.99 -6.33
CA VAL A 177 -4.02 19.55 -6.53
C VAL A 177 -3.92 18.79 -5.21
N ILE A 178 -3.25 19.36 -4.21
CA ILE A 178 -2.99 18.67 -2.95
C ILE A 178 -4.24 18.56 -2.06
N ILE A 179 -5.05 19.64 -1.95
CA ILE A 179 -6.25 19.61 -1.10
C ILE A 179 -7.23 18.48 -1.49
N PRO A 180 -7.59 18.30 -2.77
CA PRO A 180 -8.42 17.17 -3.17
C PRO A 180 -7.81 15.80 -2.81
N GLN A 181 -6.49 15.64 -2.86
CA GLN A 181 -5.84 14.39 -2.49
C GLN A 181 -6.07 14.02 -1.02
N PHE A 182 -6.07 15.01 -0.12
CA PHE A 182 -6.37 14.79 1.31
C PHE A 182 -7.83 14.39 1.58
N VAL A 183 -8.74 14.62 0.64
CA VAL A 183 -10.13 14.17 0.73
C VAL A 183 -10.31 12.80 0.05
N VAL A 184 -9.76 12.64 -1.15
CA VAL A 184 -9.93 11.43 -1.96
C VAL A 184 -9.23 10.23 -1.31
N LEU A 185 -8.03 10.42 -0.76
CA LEU A 185 -7.25 9.34 -0.17
C LEU A 185 -7.93 8.67 1.03
N PRO A 186 -8.40 9.39 2.07
CA PRO A 186 -9.13 8.77 3.18
C PRO A 186 -10.42 8.07 2.72
N ILE A 187 -11.13 8.64 1.75
CA ILE A 187 -12.32 8.02 1.18
C ILE A 187 -11.95 6.70 0.48
N ALA A 188 -10.88 6.69 -0.32
CA ALA A 188 -10.40 5.48 -0.99
C ALA A 188 -10.01 4.40 0.02
N VAL A 189 -9.27 4.74 1.07
CA VAL A 189 -8.90 3.82 2.17
C VAL A 189 -10.14 3.26 2.85
N LEU A 190 -11.12 4.11 3.15
CA LEU A 190 -12.37 3.71 3.78
C LEU A 190 -13.18 2.76 2.89
N LEU A 191 -13.26 3.03 1.58
CA LEU A 191 -13.94 2.17 0.61
C LEU A 191 -13.25 0.80 0.48
N VAL A 192 -11.93 0.78 0.44
CA VAL A 192 -11.14 -0.47 0.42
C VAL A 192 -11.39 -1.28 1.69
N TRP A 193 -11.30 -0.63 2.86
CA TRP A 193 -11.59 -1.28 4.15
C TRP A 193 -13.01 -1.84 4.21
N PHE A 194 -14.01 -1.06 3.78
CA PHE A 194 -15.41 -1.47 3.75
C PHE A 194 -15.65 -2.64 2.79
N GLY A 195 -15.10 -2.57 1.57
CA GLY A 195 -15.20 -3.64 0.56
C GLY A 195 -14.56 -4.94 1.05
N LEU A 196 -13.35 -4.86 1.62
CA LEU A 196 -12.63 -6.00 2.15
C LEU A 196 -13.35 -6.62 3.36
N SER A 197 -13.82 -5.78 4.30
CA SER A 197 -14.58 -6.24 5.46
C SER A 197 -15.85 -6.99 5.06
N ARG A 198 -16.55 -6.51 4.03
CA ARG A 198 -17.74 -7.14 3.50
C ARG A 198 -17.43 -8.42 2.71
N GLY A 199 -16.33 -8.45 1.97
CA GLY A 199 -15.88 -9.62 1.22
C GLY A 199 -15.43 -10.78 2.11
N VAL A 200 -14.85 -10.49 3.29
CA VAL A 200 -14.38 -11.52 4.23
C VAL A 200 -15.49 -11.97 5.22
N ALA A 201 -16.58 -11.21 5.36
CA ALA A 201 -17.66 -11.51 6.29
C ALA A 201 -18.26 -12.93 6.12
N PRO A 202 -18.52 -13.45 4.89
CA PRO A 202 -19.04 -14.81 4.70
C PRO A 202 -18.09 -15.88 5.21
N LEU A 203 -16.78 -15.68 5.07
CA LEU A 203 -15.77 -16.63 5.57
C LEU A 203 -15.79 -16.70 7.10
N ASN A 204 -15.90 -15.57 7.77
CA ASN A 204 -16.05 -15.51 9.23
C ASN A 204 -17.35 -16.18 9.70
N ALA A 205 -18.45 -15.98 8.96
CA ALA A 205 -19.73 -16.64 9.26
C ALA A 205 -19.63 -18.16 9.10
N LEU A 206 -18.97 -18.66 8.07
CA LEU A 206 -18.71 -20.09 7.87
C LEU A 206 -17.85 -20.67 9.01
N GLN A 207 -16.77 -19.98 9.38
CA GLN A 207 -15.91 -20.39 10.49
C GLN A 207 -16.68 -20.49 11.82
N GLN A 208 -17.55 -19.49 12.12
CA GLN A 208 -18.37 -19.52 13.32
C GLN A 208 -19.37 -20.67 13.32
N ARG A 209 -20.03 -20.95 12.19
CA ARG A 209 -20.96 -22.09 12.04
C ARG A 209 -20.23 -23.42 12.25
N LEU A 210 -19.01 -23.56 11.70
CA LEU A 210 -18.20 -24.75 11.89
C LEU A 210 -17.81 -24.97 13.35
N ARG A 211 -17.37 -23.88 14.02
CA ARG A 211 -17.00 -23.95 15.46
C ARG A 211 -18.18 -24.22 16.39
N ALA A 212 -19.38 -23.78 16.00
CA ALA A 212 -20.59 -23.99 16.79
C ALA A 212 -21.19 -25.40 16.60
N ARG A 213 -20.70 -26.22 15.66
CA ARG A 213 -21.17 -27.58 15.46
C ARG A 213 -20.83 -28.48 16.63
N ARG A 214 -21.73 -29.39 16.90
CA ARG A 214 -21.47 -30.45 17.90
C ARG A 214 -20.47 -31.46 17.33
N PRO A 215 -19.66 -32.12 18.17
CA PRO A 215 -18.67 -33.10 17.70
C PRO A 215 -19.25 -34.29 16.93
N ASP A 216 -20.53 -34.60 17.15
CA ASP A 216 -21.28 -35.69 16.55
C ASP A 216 -22.11 -35.27 15.33
N ASP A 217 -22.15 -33.99 15.00
CA ASP A 217 -22.87 -33.44 13.83
C ASP A 217 -22.04 -33.55 12.55
N LEU A 218 -22.27 -34.60 11.79
CA LEU A 218 -21.62 -34.89 10.51
C LEU A 218 -22.51 -34.49 9.31
N SER A 219 -23.54 -33.64 9.50
CA SER A 219 -24.42 -33.17 8.42
C SER A 219 -23.64 -32.34 7.40
N PRO A 220 -24.03 -32.33 6.11
CA PRO A 220 -23.34 -31.53 5.10
C PRO A 220 -23.50 -30.03 5.38
N ILE A 221 -22.47 -29.26 4.98
CA ILE A 221 -22.44 -27.80 5.02
C ILE A 221 -23.19 -27.28 3.79
N ASP A 222 -24.03 -26.27 3.96
CA ASP A 222 -24.74 -25.66 2.84
C ASP A 222 -23.78 -24.90 1.90
N GLU A 223 -23.57 -25.44 0.72
CA GLU A 223 -22.69 -24.83 -0.31
C GLU A 223 -23.23 -23.50 -0.84
N ARG A 224 -24.57 -23.30 -0.81
CA ARG A 224 -25.20 -22.06 -1.29
C ARG A 224 -24.94 -20.85 -0.39
N ALA A 225 -24.54 -21.11 0.86
CA ALA A 225 -24.18 -20.07 1.81
C ALA A 225 -22.73 -19.60 1.64
N ALA A 226 -21.94 -20.25 0.79
CA ALA A 226 -20.54 -19.95 0.54
C ALA A 226 -20.37 -19.15 -0.76
N PRO A 227 -19.48 -18.13 -0.81
CA PRO A 227 -19.06 -17.52 -2.06
C PRO A 227 -18.47 -18.54 -3.05
N SER A 228 -18.57 -18.24 -4.35
CA SER A 228 -18.09 -19.11 -5.44
C SER A 228 -16.63 -19.52 -5.28
N GLU A 229 -15.81 -18.63 -4.73
CA GLU A 229 -14.36 -18.84 -4.53
C GLU A 229 -14.03 -19.88 -3.48
N ILE A 230 -14.94 -20.08 -2.50
CA ILE A 230 -14.76 -21.08 -1.42
C ILE A 230 -15.69 -22.27 -1.53
N ALA A 231 -16.63 -22.27 -2.48
CA ALA A 231 -17.52 -23.41 -2.74
C ALA A 231 -16.77 -24.74 -2.97
N PRO A 232 -15.64 -24.79 -3.73
CA PRO A 232 -14.86 -26.02 -3.89
C PRO A 232 -14.27 -26.55 -2.56
N LEU A 233 -13.90 -25.66 -1.65
CA LEU A 233 -13.41 -26.05 -0.32
C LEU A 233 -14.53 -26.64 0.53
N VAL A 234 -15.74 -26.04 0.47
CA VAL A 234 -16.92 -26.57 1.18
C VAL A 234 -17.32 -27.95 0.63
N ALA A 235 -17.28 -28.14 -0.69
CA ALA A 235 -17.54 -29.44 -1.31
C ALA A 235 -16.53 -30.52 -0.84
N ALA A 236 -15.23 -30.21 -0.81
CA ALA A 236 -14.20 -31.11 -0.30
C ALA A 236 -14.40 -31.47 1.19
N MET A 237 -14.84 -30.48 1.98
CA MET A 237 -15.19 -30.73 3.40
C MET A 237 -16.41 -31.66 3.53
N ASN A 238 -17.44 -31.47 2.69
CA ASN A 238 -18.62 -32.34 2.67
C ASN A 238 -18.23 -33.79 2.33
N ASP A 239 -17.36 -34.01 1.33
CA ASP A 239 -16.84 -35.36 1.01
C ASP A 239 -16.11 -35.99 2.20
N LEU A 240 -15.33 -35.27 2.95
CA LEU A 240 -14.68 -35.75 4.17
C LEU A 240 -15.68 -36.12 5.28
N LEU A 241 -16.73 -35.27 5.47
CA LEU A 241 -17.79 -35.50 6.45
C LEU A 241 -18.58 -36.78 6.09
N ASP A 242 -18.89 -37.00 4.82
CA ASP A 242 -19.58 -38.20 4.33
C ASP A 242 -18.76 -39.44 4.58
N ARG A 243 -17.46 -39.43 4.26
CA ARG A 243 -16.54 -40.56 4.55
C ARG A 243 -16.45 -40.83 6.06
N LEU A 244 -16.36 -39.77 6.88
CA LEU A 244 -16.31 -39.91 8.34
C LEU A 244 -17.62 -40.52 8.86
N SER A 245 -18.77 -40.07 8.38
CA SER A 245 -20.10 -40.58 8.72
C SER A 245 -20.21 -42.08 8.40
N ALA A 246 -19.78 -42.49 7.18
CA ALA A 246 -19.76 -43.86 6.75
C ALA A 246 -18.89 -44.74 7.68
N ASN A 247 -17.70 -44.28 8.04
CA ASN A 247 -16.80 -44.95 8.95
C ASN A 247 -17.38 -45.11 10.35
N VAL A 248 -17.97 -44.05 10.92
CA VAL A 248 -18.63 -44.11 12.24
C VAL A 248 -19.80 -45.07 12.23
N GLN A 249 -20.61 -45.12 11.18
CA GLN A 249 -21.73 -46.08 11.01
C GLN A 249 -21.23 -47.50 10.89
N ALA A 250 -20.16 -47.73 10.14
CA ALA A 250 -19.55 -49.07 10.04
C ALA A 250 -19.01 -49.55 11.40
N GLN A 251 -18.34 -48.66 12.12
CA GLN A 251 -17.85 -48.98 13.48
C GLN A 251 -18.99 -49.27 14.47
N ARG A 252 -20.09 -48.48 14.44
CA ARG A 252 -21.28 -48.77 15.30
C ARG A 252 -21.90 -50.10 14.96
N ARG A 253 -22.04 -50.45 13.68
CA ARG A 253 -22.55 -51.78 13.25
C ARG A 253 -21.63 -52.90 13.73
N PHE A 254 -20.31 -52.76 13.52
CA PHE A 254 -19.34 -53.74 13.98
C PHE A 254 -19.43 -53.97 15.50
N VAL A 255 -19.51 -52.90 16.31
CA VAL A 255 -19.65 -53.04 17.77
C VAL A 255 -20.96 -53.70 18.16
N ALA A 256 -22.07 -53.36 17.48
CA ALA A 256 -23.38 -53.97 17.75
C ALA A 256 -23.38 -55.47 17.40
N ASP A 257 -22.82 -55.84 16.25
CA ASP A 257 -22.70 -57.22 15.80
C ASP A 257 -21.78 -58.04 16.72
N ALA A 258 -20.63 -57.48 17.12
CA ALA A 258 -19.72 -58.10 18.06
C ALA A 258 -20.38 -58.32 19.44
N ALA A 259 -21.11 -57.32 19.95
CA ALA A 259 -21.85 -57.43 21.20
C ALA A 259 -22.92 -58.52 21.13
N HIS A 260 -23.64 -58.63 19.98
CA HIS A 260 -24.64 -59.69 19.79
C HIS A 260 -24.00 -61.09 19.69
N GLN A 261 -22.91 -61.19 18.94
CA GLN A 261 -22.17 -62.48 18.80
C GLN A 261 -21.51 -62.93 20.11
N LEU A 262 -21.08 -62.00 20.98
CA LEU A 262 -20.54 -62.32 22.29
C LEU A 262 -21.63 -62.65 23.32
N LYS A 263 -22.84 -62.07 23.21
CA LYS A 263 -23.93 -62.34 24.15
C LYS A 263 -24.37 -63.79 24.16
N THR A 264 -24.43 -64.43 22.98
CA THR A 264 -24.86 -65.85 22.82
C THR A 264 -23.92 -66.81 23.52
N PRO A 265 -22.58 -66.80 23.26
CA PRO A 265 -21.67 -67.77 23.96
C PRO A 265 -21.56 -67.46 25.46
N LEU A 266 -21.60 -66.13 25.86
CA LEU A 266 -21.60 -65.81 27.27
C LEU A 266 -22.85 -66.32 28.02
N ALA A 267 -24.03 -66.28 27.36
CA ALA A 267 -25.25 -66.86 27.93
C ALA A 267 -25.11 -68.37 28.10
N GLY A 268 -24.53 -69.08 27.10
CA GLY A 268 -24.23 -70.47 27.17
C GLY A 268 -23.26 -70.87 28.34
N LEU A 269 -22.16 -70.03 28.45
CA LEU A 269 -21.20 -70.25 29.54
C LEU A 269 -21.83 -69.96 30.93
N ARG A 270 -22.70 -68.99 31.03
CA ARG A 270 -23.45 -68.70 32.28
C ARG A 270 -24.35 -69.86 32.64
N THR A 271 -25.11 -70.40 31.67
CA THR A 271 -25.97 -71.56 31.92
C THR A 271 -25.18 -72.77 32.37
N GLN A 272 -24.03 -73.06 31.70
CA GLN A 272 -23.14 -74.16 32.08
C GLN A 272 -22.55 -73.98 33.48
N ALA A 273 -22.15 -72.74 33.84
CA ALA A 273 -21.67 -72.44 35.17
C ALA A 273 -22.76 -72.57 36.24
N GLU A 274 -23.99 -72.16 35.95
CA GLU A 274 -25.16 -72.36 36.86
C GLU A 274 -25.52 -73.84 37.03
N LEU A 275 -25.35 -74.67 36.00
CA LEU A 275 -25.51 -76.10 36.08
C LEU A 275 -24.42 -76.77 36.96
N ALA A 276 -23.13 -76.44 36.72
CA ALA A 276 -22.01 -76.91 37.50
C ALA A 276 -22.13 -76.57 39.02
N LEU A 277 -22.76 -75.49 39.37
CA LEU A 277 -23.04 -75.10 40.75
C LEU A 277 -24.18 -75.92 41.39
N ARG A 278 -25.02 -76.59 40.59
CA ARG A 278 -26.14 -77.41 41.03
C ARG A 278 -25.81 -78.93 41.09
N ASP A 279 -24.70 -79.35 40.44
CA ASP A 279 -24.29 -80.75 40.38
C ASP A 279 -23.88 -81.25 41.78
N ALA A 280 -24.44 -82.35 42.16
CA ALA A 280 -24.26 -82.91 43.49
C ALA A 280 -23.06 -83.89 43.62
N SER A 281 -22.44 -84.23 42.49
CA SER A 281 -21.31 -85.15 42.49
C SER A 281 -20.01 -84.51 42.02
N PRO A 282 -18.83 -84.80 42.60
CA PRO A 282 -17.55 -84.22 42.18
C PRO A 282 -17.19 -84.50 40.72
N GLU A 283 -17.63 -85.61 40.16
CA GLU A 283 -17.33 -86.08 38.78
C GLU A 283 -18.14 -85.30 37.76
N GLU A 284 -19.41 -85.01 38.02
CA GLU A 284 -20.30 -84.23 37.22
C GLU A 284 -19.82 -82.75 37.20
N MET A 285 -19.44 -82.18 38.36
CA MET A 285 -18.85 -80.89 38.44
C MET A 285 -17.55 -80.75 37.61
N GLN A 286 -16.68 -81.73 37.62
CA GLN A 286 -15.45 -81.72 36.88
C GLN A 286 -15.70 -81.78 35.35
N SER A 287 -16.75 -82.49 34.92
CA SER A 287 -17.20 -82.56 33.52
C SER A 287 -17.73 -81.22 33.07
N SER A 288 -18.58 -80.57 33.85
CA SER A 288 -19.15 -79.23 33.57
C SER A 288 -18.08 -78.15 33.51
N LEU A 289 -17.07 -78.17 34.41
CA LEU A 289 -15.93 -77.28 34.37
C LEU A 289 -15.05 -77.51 33.13
N ARG A 290 -14.83 -78.71 32.65
CA ARG A 290 -14.11 -79.00 31.38
C ARG A 290 -14.85 -78.41 30.17
N GLN A 291 -16.18 -78.55 30.13
CA GLN A 291 -17.01 -77.97 29.07
C GLN A 291 -16.94 -76.41 29.07
N LEU A 292 -16.92 -75.77 30.25
CA LEU A 292 -16.71 -74.34 30.41
C LEU A 292 -15.34 -73.89 29.81
N VAL A 293 -14.26 -74.56 30.13
CA VAL A 293 -12.91 -74.30 29.61
C VAL A 293 -12.85 -74.49 28.10
N THR A 294 -13.50 -75.48 27.56
CA THR A 294 -13.56 -75.75 26.11
C THR A 294 -14.39 -74.65 25.41
N GLY A 295 -15.51 -74.23 25.98
CA GLY A 295 -16.34 -73.15 25.47
C GLY A 295 -15.62 -71.79 25.46
N LEU A 296 -14.84 -71.50 26.52
CA LEU A 296 -13.97 -70.34 26.57
C LEU A 296 -12.88 -70.33 25.49
N SER A 297 -12.28 -71.48 25.23
CA SER A 297 -11.25 -71.65 24.19
C SER A 297 -11.81 -71.45 22.77
N LEU A 298 -13.06 -71.85 22.52
CA LEU A 298 -13.74 -71.64 21.24
C LEU A 298 -14.04 -70.13 21.01
N ILE A 299 -14.31 -69.37 22.04
CA ILE A 299 -14.48 -67.86 21.92
C ILE A 299 -13.15 -67.22 21.56
N HIS A 300 -12.04 -67.70 22.08
CA HIS A 300 -10.72 -67.19 21.76
C HIS A 300 -10.24 -67.53 20.33
N ILE A 301 -10.68 -68.64 19.78
CA ILE A 301 -10.30 -69.16 18.42
C ILE A 301 -11.19 -68.52 17.34
N SER A 302 -12.37 -67.97 17.64
CA SER A 302 -13.26 -67.32 16.68
C SER A 302 -12.83 -65.90 16.30
N GLU A 303 -11.66 -65.44 16.75
CA GLU A 303 -11.05 -64.15 16.26
C GLU A 303 -10.64 -64.36 14.79
N PRO A 304 -11.27 -63.66 13.80
CA PRO A 304 -10.94 -63.87 12.40
C PRO A 304 -9.55 -63.36 12.14
N THR A 305 -8.57 -64.21 11.94
CA THR A 305 -7.29 -63.89 11.34
C THR A 305 -7.52 -63.39 9.92
N ARG A 306 -7.88 -62.10 9.76
CA ARG A 306 -7.78 -61.36 8.50
C ARG A 306 -6.31 -61.10 8.21
N ARG A 307 -5.59 -62.17 7.78
CA ARG A 307 -4.34 -61.96 7.05
C ARG A 307 -4.65 -61.46 5.66
N ARG A 308 -4.22 -60.20 5.42
CA ARG A 308 -3.60 -59.67 4.22
C ARG A 308 -3.85 -60.39 2.90
N GLY A 309 -4.59 -59.78 2.00
CA GLY A 309 -4.40 -59.89 0.58
C GLY A 309 -4.01 -58.50 0.08
N ILE A 310 -2.72 -58.26 -0.10
CA ILE A 310 -2.16 -57.20 -0.92
C ILE A 310 -2.06 -57.77 -2.32
N SER A 311 -2.71 -57.17 -3.26
CA SER A 311 -2.34 -57.09 -4.67
C SER A 311 -2.81 -55.80 -5.24
#